data_d5be10bf676df461b69fec3f1b15b2fb
#
_entry.id   d5be10bf676df461b69fec3f1b15b2fb
#
_cell.length_a   1.000
_cell.length_b   1.000
_cell.length_c   1.000
_cell.angle_alpha   90.00
_cell.angle_beta   90.00
_cell.angle_gamma   90.00
#
_symmetry.space_group_name_H-M   'P 1'
#
loop_
_entity.id
_entity.type
_entity.pdbx_description
1 polymer ?
#
loop_
_entity_poly.entity_id
_entity_poly.type
_entity_poly.pdbx_seq_one_letter_code
_entity_poly.pdbx_strand_id
1 'polypeptide(L)'
;MKLSHFTFGIILLFACAGCSPKRAEESIKTDSTTVALVSSSAAVENKKDSTHKFIRTADLKFKVKSVIKSTYNIEDLTARQGGFVTYTNLTSNIDEHESEKISRDSLLITTRFTVTNTITLRVPNTRLDSTLKEIAKNIDFLDYRIIKADDVALQLLSNNLTINRSGKNETRLTKAITTRGKKLKETTEAEELLLNKQEQADQARISNLSLRDQLNFSTINLIIYQPQTIKHELISNDERKKEYEPGLGTKIVDALLNGWDILEAVLVFIINLWGLILIGGVVFLTYKLYGNKIKK
;
A
#
# COMPACT_ATOMS: atom_id res chain seq x y z
N MET A 1 56.10 -56.31 -8.99
CA MET A 1 56.29 -56.94 -10.34
C MET A 1 55.73 -56.00 -11.37
N LYS A 2 56.65 -55.51 -12.20
CA LYS A 2 56.59 -55.17 -13.61
C LYS A 2 55.56 -54.07 -14.01
N LEU A 3 56.06 -52.90 -14.31
CA LEU A 3 56.67 -52.48 -15.59
C LEU A 3 55.54 -52.27 -16.63
N SER A 4 55.36 -51.17 -17.27
CA SER A 4 56.31 -50.43 -18.11
C SER A 4 55.53 -49.86 -19.30
N HIS A 5 55.90 -48.69 -19.67
CA HIS A 5 56.01 -48.18 -21.03
C HIS A 5 54.68 -47.66 -21.68
N PHE A 6 54.62 -46.63 -22.45
CA PHE A 6 55.61 -45.98 -23.37
C PHE A 6 54.96 -44.68 -23.88
N THR A 7 55.62 -43.64 -23.65
CA THR A 7 56.06 -42.57 -24.52
C THR A 7 55.43 -42.39 -25.91
N PHE A 8 55.61 -41.17 -26.33
CA PHE A 8 55.64 -40.64 -27.69
C PHE A 8 54.26 -40.23 -28.24
N GLY A 9 54.00 -39.06 -28.56
CA GLY A 9 54.76 -38.02 -29.22
C GLY A 9 53.83 -37.16 -30.00
N ILE A 10 54.27 -36.08 -30.23
CA ILE A 10 54.15 -35.19 -31.38
C ILE A 10 53.52 -33.84 -31.03
N ILE A 11 54.45 -32.94 -30.89
CA ILE A 11 54.36 -31.53 -31.14
C ILE A 11 53.74 -31.30 -32.50
N LEU A 12 52.60 -30.58 -32.56
CA LEU A 12 52.23 -29.84 -33.76
C LEU A 12 51.87 -28.41 -33.34
N LEU A 13 52.84 -27.56 -33.54
CA LEU A 13 52.68 -26.10 -33.63
C LEU A 13 51.66 -25.82 -34.73
N PHE A 14 50.54 -25.23 -34.39
CA PHE A 14 49.81 -24.42 -35.33
C PHE A 14 49.50 -23.05 -34.67
N ALA A 15 50.30 -22.10 -35.08
CA ALA A 15 50.02 -20.70 -34.92
C ALA A 15 48.76 -20.38 -35.75
N CYS A 16 47.65 -20.09 -35.09
CA CYS A 16 46.59 -19.34 -35.71
C CYS A 16 46.43 -18.03 -34.93
N ALA A 17 46.83 -17.01 -35.68
CA ALA A 17 46.67 -15.61 -35.35
C ALA A 17 45.26 -15.26 -34.88
N GLY A 18 45.26 -14.47 -33.86
CA GLY A 18 44.36 -13.51 -33.35
C GLY A 18 43.02 -13.25 -34.05
N CYS A 19 42.00 -13.38 -33.27
CA CYS A 19 40.90 -12.44 -33.23
C CYS A 19 40.35 -12.51 -31.81
N SER A 20 40.82 -11.61 -30.95
CA SER A 20 40.08 -11.26 -29.75
C SER A 20 38.79 -10.54 -30.17
N PRO A 21 37.62 -11.04 -29.89
CA PRO A 21 36.47 -10.16 -29.88
C PRO A 21 36.65 -9.21 -28.70
N LYS A 22 36.89 -7.94 -28.98
CA LYS A 22 36.64 -6.85 -28.05
C LYS A 22 35.24 -7.06 -27.51
N ARG A 23 35.15 -7.60 -26.33
CA ARG A 23 33.96 -7.49 -25.49
C ARG A 23 33.78 -6.00 -25.26
N ALA A 24 32.89 -5.40 -26.02
CA ALA A 24 32.35 -4.10 -25.68
C ALA A 24 31.75 -4.26 -24.27
N GLU A 25 32.44 -3.75 -23.28
CA GLU A 25 31.77 -3.33 -22.06
C GLU A 25 30.75 -2.28 -22.50
N GLU A 26 29.58 -2.73 -22.79
CA GLU A 26 28.39 -1.91 -22.80
C GLU A 26 28.24 -1.43 -21.36
N SER A 27 28.93 -0.32 -21.07
CA SER A 27 28.65 0.48 -19.91
C SER A 27 27.17 0.82 -20.05
N ILE A 28 26.34 0.11 -19.29
CA ILE A 28 24.98 0.53 -19.00
C ILE A 28 25.15 1.90 -18.34
N LYS A 29 25.20 2.92 -19.18
CA LYS A 29 24.90 4.27 -18.75
C LYS A 29 23.49 4.16 -18.22
N THR A 30 23.38 4.08 -16.90
CA THR A 30 22.13 4.38 -16.19
C THR A 30 21.86 5.84 -16.49
N ASP A 31 21.31 6.05 -17.67
CA ASP A 31 20.83 7.34 -18.09
C ASP A 31 19.75 7.74 -17.11
N SER A 32 19.94 8.90 -16.52
CA SER A 32 19.01 9.59 -15.64
C SER A 32 17.76 10.00 -16.42
N THR A 33 17.08 9.04 -17.02
CA THR A 33 15.89 9.23 -17.88
C THR A 33 14.63 9.48 -17.06
N THR A 34 14.72 9.40 -15.73
CA THR A 34 13.57 9.60 -14.83
C THR A 34 13.04 11.04 -14.84
N VAL A 35 13.88 12.03 -15.07
CA VAL A 35 13.46 13.45 -15.03
C VAL A 35 12.64 13.86 -16.26
N ALA A 36 12.86 13.23 -17.40
CA ALA A 36 12.14 13.57 -18.64
C ALA A 36 10.68 13.06 -18.64
N LEU A 37 10.38 11.98 -17.89
CA LEU A 37 9.06 11.35 -17.87
C LEU A 37 7.99 12.16 -17.12
N VAL A 38 8.39 13.09 -16.25
CA VAL A 38 7.43 13.88 -15.45
C VAL A 38 7.07 15.20 -16.13
N SER A 39 7.90 15.66 -17.07
CA SER A 39 7.70 16.89 -17.80
C SER A 39 6.99 16.65 -19.12
N SER A 40 5.68 16.56 -19.12
CA SER A 40 4.90 16.55 -20.36
C SER A 40 3.92 17.73 -20.38
N SER A 41 3.98 18.47 -21.44
CA SER A 41 3.00 19.52 -21.80
C SER A 41 1.67 18.95 -22.32
N ALA A 42 1.43 17.64 -22.21
CA ALA A 42 0.28 16.96 -22.82
C ALA A 42 -1.09 17.47 -22.34
N ALA A 43 -1.14 18.20 -21.22
CA ALA A 43 -2.35 18.85 -20.71
C ALA A 43 -2.07 20.31 -20.36
N VAL A 44 -1.33 21.00 -21.18
CA VAL A 44 -1.05 22.44 -21.02
C VAL A 44 -2.26 23.23 -21.54
N GLU A 45 -2.74 24.14 -20.71
CA GLU A 45 -3.72 25.13 -21.11
C GLU A 45 -3.15 25.99 -22.24
N ASN A 46 -3.85 26.04 -23.37
CA ASN A 46 -3.47 26.88 -24.46
C ASN A 46 -3.85 28.32 -24.08
N LYS A 47 -2.88 29.10 -23.58
CA LYS A 47 -3.09 30.48 -23.08
C LYS A 47 -3.74 31.44 -24.10
N LYS A 48 -3.82 31.04 -25.36
CA LYS A 48 -4.43 31.83 -26.45
C LYS A 48 -5.90 31.52 -26.66
N ASP A 49 -6.42 30.42 -26.14
CA ASP A 49 -7.81 30.04 -26.33
C ASP A 49 -8.64 30.34 -25.07
N SER A 50 -9.36 31.44 -25.06
CA SER A 50 -10.25 31.83 -23.96
C SER A 50 -11.55 31.02 -23.92
N THR A 51 -11.80 30.20 -24.94
CA THR A 51 -13.04 29.43 -25.11
C THR A 51 -13.10 28.22 -24.22
N HIS A 52 -11.95 27.58 -23.98
CA HIS A 52 -11.85 26.39 -23.16
C HIS A 52 -11.44 26.72 -21.71
N LYS A 53 -11.99 25.95 -20.75
CA LYS A 53 -11.77 26.08 -19.32
C LYS A 53 -11.38 24.72 -18.74
N PHE A 54 -10.08 24.46 -18.55
CA PHE A 54 -9.57 23.16 -18.13
C PHE A 54 -9.36 23.06 -16.62
N ILE A 55 -10.04 22.10 -16.00
CA ILE A 55 -9.69 21.59 -14.67
C ILE A 55 -8.57 20.58 -14.86
N ARG A 56 -7.42 20.80 -14.21
CA ARG A 56 -6.24 19.95 -14.35
C ARG A 56 -6.00 19.17 -13.07
N THR A 57 -5.84 17.86 -13.22
CA THR A 57 -5.49 16.94 -12.11
C THR A 57 -4.27 16.11 -12.48
N ALA A 58 -3.48 15.74 -11.48
CA ALA A 58 -2.32 14.89 -11.66
C ALA A 58 -2.29 13.81 -10.56
N ASP A 59 -2.21 12.56 -10.97
CA ASP A 59 -2.08 11.41 -10.08
C ASP A 59 -0.72 10.76 -10.31
N LEU A 60 0.10 10.67 -9.27
CA LEU A 60 1.44 10.10 -9.35
C LEU A 60 1.64 9.07 -8.23
N LYS A 61 2.30 7.97 -8.61
CA LYS A 61 2.85 7.02 -7.64
C LYS A 61 4.31 6.78 -7.95
N PHE A 62 5.17 6.87 -6.92
CA PHE A 62 6.60 6.72 -7.11
C PHE A 62 7.33 6.33 -5.83
N LYS A 63 8.47 5.69 -6.03
CA LYS A 63 9.41 5.34 -5.00
C LYS A 63 10.36 6.50 -4.71
N VAL A 64 10.67 6.68 -3.43
CA VAL A 64 11.64 7.67 -2.94
C VAL A 64 12.67 7.01 -2.02
N LYS A 65 13.80 7.65 -1.80
CA LYS A 65 14.83 7.15 -0.87
C LYS A 65 14.39 7.22 0.59
N SER A 66 13.62 8.23 0.97
CA SER A 66 13.07 8.40 2.32
C SER A 66 11.73 9.12 2.22
N VAL A 67 10.66 8.44 2.61
CA VAL A 67 9.30 9.01 2.57
C VAL A 67 9.19 10.24 3.45
N ILE A 68 9.73 10.19 4.68
CA ILE A 68 9.68 11.30 5.63
C ILE A 68 10.32 12.56 5.05
N LYS A 69 11.57 12.45 4.56
CA LYS A 69 12.28 13.61 3.99
C LYS A 69 11.60 14.13 2.72
N SER A 70 11.14 13.22 1.87
CA SER A 70 10.44 13.61 0.65
C SER A 70 9.10 14.27 0.93
N THR A 71 8.38 13.84 1.97
CA THR A 71 7.14 14.49 2.42
C THR A 71 7.39 15.96 2.75
N TYR A 72 8.32 16.25 3.65
CA TYR A 72 8.64 17.64 4.03
C TYR A 72 9.12 18.47 2.82
N ASN A 73 9.97 17.90 1.97
CA ASN A 73 10.41 18.59 0.75
C ASN A 73 9.24 18.94 -0.19
N ILE A 74 8.26 18.04 -0.32
CA ILE A 74 7.08 18.25 -1.16
C ILE A 74 6.15 19.30 -0.53
N GLU A 75 5.96 19.29 0.77
CA GLU A 75 5.17 20.28 1.50
C GLU A 75 5.79 21.68 1.36
N ASP A 76 7.08 21.83 1.59
CA ASP A 76 7.83 23.09 1.42
C ASP A 76 7.80 23.57 -0.04
N LEU A 77 7.96 22.65 -0.98
CA LEU A 77 7.86 22.96 -2.39
C LEU A 77 6.48 23.49 -2.73
N THR A 78 5.43 22.83 -2.26
CA THR A 78 4.04 23.22 -2.49
C THR A 78 3.78 24.63 -1.99
N ALA A 79 4.26 24.96 -0.79
CA ALA A 79 4.16 26.30 -0.21
C ALA A 79 4.91 27.34 -1.06
N ARG A 80 6.13 27.04 -1.53
CA ARG A 80 6.91 27.93 -2.42
C ARG A 80 6.22 28.19 -3.76
N GLN A 81 5.46 27.21 -4.26
CA GLN A 81 4.68 27.37 -5.50
C GLN A 81 3.34 28.09 -5.28
N GLY A 82 3.04 28.55 -4.06
CA GLY A 82 1.78 29.21 -3.71
C GLY A 82 0.60 28.24 -3.59
N GLY A 83 0.89 26.98 -3.37
CA GLY A 83 -0.09 25.93 -3.12
C GLY A 83 -0.21 25.59 -1.62
N PHE A 84 -1.02 24.60 -1.34
CA PHE A 84 -1.23 24.08 0.01
C PHE A 84 -1.56 22.59 -0.02
N VAL A 85 -1.27 21.89 1.09
CA VAL A 85 -1.60 20.49 1.29
C VAL A 85 -2.99 20.39 1.89
N THR A 86 -3.85 19.59 1.29
CA THR A 86 -5.21 19.32 1.78
C THR A 86 -5.32 18.03 2.57
N TYR A 87 -4.44 17.09 2.27
CA TYR A 87 -4.41 15.79 2.95
C TYR A 87 -3.00 15.22 2.94
N THR A 88 -2.58 14.65 4.05
CA THR A 88 -1.37 13.84 4.17
C THR A 88 -1.60 12.70 5.15
N ASN A 89 -1.20 11.50 4.78
CA ASN A 89 -1.30 10.30 5.61
C ASN A 89 -0.02 9.49 5.50
N LEU A 90 0.90 9.76 6.41
CA LEU A 90 2.18 9.07 6.53
C LEU A 90 2.03 7.89 7.48
N THR A 91 2.24 6.68 6.98
CA THR A 91 2.11 5.44 7.74
C THR A 91 3.37 4.59 7.62
N SER A 92 3.73 3.93 8.72
CA SER A 92 4.76 2.90 8.75
C SER A 92 4.10 1.57 9.10
N ASN A 93 4.13 0.62 8.18
CA ASN A 93 3.61 -0.71 8.38
C ASN A 93 4.75 -1.65 8.74
N ILE A 94 4.63 -2.34 9.87
CA ILE A 94 5.57 -3.38 10.27
C ILE A 94 5.18 -4.63 9.48
N ASP A 95 6.10 -5.10 8.65
CA ASP A 95 5.91 -6.30 7.83
C ASP A 95 6.33 -7.55 8.60
N GLU A 96 7.40 -7.43 9.40
CA GLU A 96 7.98 -8.55 10.15
C GLU A 96 8.69 -8.05 11.41
N HIS A 97 8.57 -8.83 12.46
CA HIS A 97 9.21 -8.55 13.75
C HIS A 97 9.84 -9.84 14.27
N GLU A 98 11.16 -9.91 14.24
CA GLU A 98 11.95 -11.02 14.71
C GLU A 98 12.71 -10.63 15.97
N SER A 99 12.77 -11.52 16.94
CA SER A 99 13.60 -11.35 18.12
C SER A 99 14.58 -12.51 18.22
N GLU A 100 15.87 -12.21 18.23
CA GLU A 100 16.94 -13.19 18.35
C GLU A 100 17.74 -12.93 19.61
N LYS A 101 17.99 -13.99 20.39
CA LYS A 101 18.81 -13.90 21.60
C LYS A 101 20.28 -13.97 21.22
N ILE A 102 21.00 -12.83 21.37
CA ILE A 102 22.45 -12.76 21.11
C ILE A 102 23.25 -13.20 22.33
N SER A 103 22.83 -12.79 23.53
CA SER A 103 23.50 -13.11 24.76
C SER A 103 22.52 -13.40 25.91
N ARG A 104 23.05 -13.71 27.11
CA ARG A 104 22.21 -13.91 28.31
C ARG A 104 21.34 -12.67 28.62
N ASP A 105 21.87 -11.48 28.35
CA ASP A 105 21.29 -10.22 28.79
C ASP A 105 20.87 -9.31 27.61
N SER A 106 20.94 -9.82 26.35
CA SER A 106 20.65 -9.00 25.17
C SER A 106 19.83 -9.76 24.13
N LEU A 107 18.79 -9.09 23.64
CA LEU A 107 17.96 -9.50 22.51
C LEU A 107 18.19 -8.53 21.35
N LEU A 108 18.38 -9.05 20.16
CA LEU A 108 18.33 -8.27 18.90
C LEU A 108 16.91 -8.35 18.37
N ILE A 109 16.28 -7.18 18.29
CA ILE A 109 15.01 -7.04 17.60
C ILE A 109 15.30 -6.54 16.19
N THR A 110 14.89 -7.35 15.21
CA THR A 110 14.93 -6.98 13.80
C THR A 110 13.51 -6.67 13.36
N THR A 111 13.25 -5.40 13.07
CA THR A 111 11.96 -4.95 12.56
C THR A 111 12.11 -4.58 11.10
N ARG A 112 11.33 -5.26 10.22
CA ARG A 112 11.19 -4.91 8.81
C ARG A 112 9.90 -4.13 8.64
N PHE A 113 9.99 -2.96 8.03
CA PHE A 113 8.83 -2.09 7.86
C PHE A 113 8.88 -1.34 6.54
N THR A 114 7.69 -1.03 6.03
CA THR A 114 7.48 -0.22 4.83
C THR A 114 6.84 1.10 5.22
N VAL A 115 7.38 2.21 4.72
CA VAL A 115 6.81 3.53 4.94
C VAL A 115 6.16 4.02 3.65
N THR A 116 4.93 4.47 3.78
CA THR A 116 4.14 5.03 2.68
C THR A 116 3.52 6.36 3.10
N ASN A 117 3.31 7.25 2.14
CA ASN A 117 2.53 8.47 2.38
C ASN A 117 1.60 8.73 1.19
N THR A 118 0.34 9.04 1.51
CA THR A 118 -0.63 9.56 0.53
C THR A 118 -0.83 11.02 0.80
N ILE A 119 -0.54 11.86 -0.21
CA ILE A 119 -0.59 13.31 -0.11
C ILE A 119 -1.52 13.84 -1.19
N THR A 120 -2.46 14.70 -0.81
CA THR A 120 -3.23 15.51 -1.75
C THR A 120 -2.87 16.97 -1.55
N LEU A 121 -2.44 17.60 -2.62
CA LEU A 121 -2.06 19.01 -2.60
C LEU A 121 -2.76 19.78 -3.72
N ARG A 122 -2.93 21.07 -3.49
CA ARG A 122 -3.53 21.99 -4.46
C ARG A 122 -2.53 23.09 -4.78
N VAL A 123 -2.30 23.30 -6.05
CA VAL A 123 -1.38 24.33 -6.55
C VAL A 123 -2.08 25.22 -7.59
N PRO A 124 -1.71 26.50 -7.71
CA PRO A 124 -2.25 27.33 -8.77
C PRO A 124 -2.10 26.65 -10.13
N ASN A 125 -3.15 26.65 -10.93
CA ASN A 125 -3.17 25.95 -12.23
C ASN A 125 -1.97 26.33 -13.12
N THR A 126 -1.54 27.59 -13.08
CA THR A 126 -0.37 28.08 -13.81
C THR A 126 0.97 27.53 -13.32
N ARG A 127 1.00 26.95 -12.11
CA ARG A 127 2.20 26.40 -11.47
C ARG A 127 2.26 24.88 -11.46
N LEU A 128 1.21 24.20 -11.97
CA LEU A 128 1.15 22.74 -11.98
C LEU A 128 2.40 22.10 -12.60
N ASP A 129 2.78 22.54 -13.80
CA ASP A 129 3.89 21.93 -14.54
C ASP A 129 5.25 22.18 -13.86
N SER A 130 5.46 23.37 -13.28
CA SER A 130 6.66 23.67 -12.50
C SER A 130 6.72 22.84 -11.23
N THR A 131 5.59 22.66 -10.54
CA THR A 131 5.49 21.82 -9.34
C THR A 131 5.80 20.36 -9.66
N LEU A 132 5.22 19.81 -10.72
CA LEU A 132 5.49 18.45 -11.15
C LEU A 132 6.96 18.21 -11.51
N LYS A 133 7.62 19.19 -12.17
CA LYS A 133 9.06 19.11 -12.48
C LYS A 133 9.93 19.11 -11.22
N GLU A 134 9.57 19.89 -10.23
CA GLU A 134 10.30 19.93 -8.96
C GLU A 134 10.07 18.65 -8.13
N ILE A 135 8.83 18.13 -8.10
CA ILE A 135 8.53 16.83 -7.47
C ILE A 135 9.36 15.71 -8.11
N ALA A 136 9.54 15.77 -9.44
CA ALA A 136 10.30 14.78 -10.18
C ALA A 136 11.75 14.60 -9.68
N LYS A 137 12.35 15.62 -9.10
CA LYS A 137 13.70 15.56 -8.53
C LYS A 137 13.81 14.63 -7.32
N ASN A 138 12.70 14.34 -6.66
CA ASN A 138 12.63 13.43 -5.51
C ASN A 138 12.35 11.97 -5.92
N ILE A 139 12.05 11.71 -7.20
CA ILE A 139 11.66 10.39 -7.70
C ILE A 139 12.89 9.52 -7.89
N ASP A 140 12.91 8.36 -7.22
CA ASP A 140 13.87 7.29 -7.44
C ASP A 140 13.39 6.32 -8.52
N PHE A 141 12.10 5.97 -8.49
CA PHE A 141 11.43 5.15 -9.50
C PHE A 141 9.97 5.56 -9.64
N LEU A 142 9.51 5.76 -10.88
CA LEU A 142 8.14 6.18 -11.20
C LEU A 142 7.29 4.95 -11.56
N ASP A 143 6.24 4.67 -10.76
CA ASP A 143 5.29 3.61 -11.08
C ASP A 143 4.31 4.06 -12.15
N TYR A 144 3.63 5.17 -11.90
CA TYR A 144 2.75 5.79 -12.88
C TYR A 144 2.62 7.30 -12.69
N ARG A 145 2.24 7.95 -13.77
CA ARG A 145 1.86 9.36 -13.83
C ARG A 145 0.68 9.52 -14.76
N ILE A 146 -0.41 10.07 -14.25
CA ILE A 146 -1.62 10.35 -15.02
C ILE A 146 -1.91 11.86 -14.88
N ILE A 147 -2.01 12.56 -15.99
CA ILE A 147 -2.41 13.96 -16.01
C ILE A 147 -3.68 14.05 -16.83
N LYS A 148 -4.71 14.70 -16.27
CA LYS A 148 -6.00 14.91 -16.90
C LYS A 148 -6.26 16.40 -17.01
N ALA A 149 -6.98 16.79 -18.08
CA ALA A 149 -7.48 18.13 -18.28
C ALA A 149 -8.91 18.04 -18.80
N ASP A 150 -9.85 18.39 -17.94
CA ASP A 150 -11.29 18.30 -18.23
C ASP A 150 -11.82 19.68 -18.56
N ASP A 151 -12.40 19.83 -19.77
CA ASP A 151 -13.01 21.10 -20.20
C ASP A 151 -14.40 21.26 -19.58
N VAL A 152 -14.54 22.29 -18.76
CA VAL A 152 -15.78 22.61 -18.04
C VAL A 152 -16.47 23.86 -18.56
N ALA A 153 -16.05 24.40 -19.72
CA ALA A 153 -16.61 25.62 -20.29
C ALA A 153 -18.13 25.51 -20.52
N LEU A 154 -18.58 24.37 -21.06
CA LEU A 154 -20.01 24.14 -21.30
C LEU A 154 -20.81 23.97 -20.01
N GLN A 155 -20.20 23.36 -18.96
CA GLN A 155 -20.86 23.22 -17.68
C GLN A 155 -21.05 24.59 -17.00
N LEU A 156 -20.02 25.45 -17.03
CA LEU A 156 -20.12 26.83 -16.56
C LEU A 156 -21.19 27.63 -17.31
N LEU A 157 -21.26 27.45 -18.62
CA LEU A 157 -22.28 28.09 -19.46
C LEU A 157 -23.69 27.59 -19.06
N SER A 158 -23.88 26.31 -18.93
CA SER A 158 -25.17 25.71 -18.52
C SER A 158 -25.64 26.24 -17.16
N ASN A 159 -24.74 26.28 -16.17
CA ASN A 159 -25.05 26.83 -14.86
C ASN A 159 -25.42 28.33 -14.95
N ASN A 160 -24.69 29.12 -15.72
CA ASN A 160 -24.99 30.55 -15.93
C ASN A 160 -26.37 30.76 -16.59
N LEU A 161 -26.71 29.93 -17.58
CA LEU A 161 -28.03 29.96 -18.20
C LEU A 161 -29.15 29.61 -17.21
N THR A 162 -28.90 28.65 -16.30
CA THR A 162 -29.84 28.27 -15.23
C THR A 162 -30.04 29.42 -14.25
N ILE A 163 -28.96 30.05 -13.77
CA ILE A 163 -29.00 31.20 -12.87
C ILE A 163 -29.80 32.33 -13.52
N ASN A 164 -29.51 32.68 -14.78
CA ASN A 164 -30.18 33.75 -15.49
C ASN A 164 -31.68 33.50 -15.73
N ARG A 165 -32.03 32.24 -16.06
CA ARG A 165 -33.45 31.85 -16.25
C ARG A 165 -34.20 31.87 -14.93
N SER A 166 -33.62 31.32 -13.86
CA SER A 166 -34.23 31.35 -12.53
C SER A 166 -34.44 32.75 -12.01
N GLY A 167 -33.43 33.62 -12.14
CA GLY A 167 -33.57 35.03 -11.73
C GLY A 167 -34.67 35.82 -12.50
N LYS A 168 -34.82 35.55 -13.81
CA LYS A 168 -35.93 36.12 -14.58
C LYS A 168 -37.30 35.61 -14.12
N ASN A 169 -37.39 34.31 -13.82
CA ASN A 169 -38.61 33.68 -13.29
C ASN A 169 -38.95 34.19 -11.89
N GLU A 170 -37.95 34.34 -11.03
CA GLU A 170 -38.08 34.90 -9.68
C GLU A 170 -38.70 36.31 -9.78
N THR A 171 -38.14 37.19 -10.57
CA THR A 171 -38.68 38.55 -10.74
C THR A 171 -40.14 38.54 -11.23
N ARG A 172 -40.49 37.66 -12.17
CA ARG A 172 -41.87 37.52 -12.67
C ARG A 172 -42.82 36.98 -11.63
N LEU A 173 -42.42 35.92 -10.87
CA LEU A 173 -43.23 35.30 -9.83
C LEU A 173 -43.47 36.26 -8.66
N THR A 174 -42.41 36.92 -8.17
CA THR A 174 -42.52 37.92 -7.10
C THR A 174 -43.50 39.06 -7.52
N LYS A 175 -43.36 39.56 -8.76
CA LYS A 175 -44.31 40.58 -9.27
C LYS A 175 -45.73 40.02 -9.37
N ALA A 176 -45.93 38.79 -9.79
CA ALA A 176 -47.26 38.18 -9.89
C ALA A 176 -47.92 37.98 -8.51
N ILE A 177 -47.16 37.51 -7.51
CA ILE A 177 -47.57 37.32 -6.12
C ILE A 177 -48.01 38.66 -5.54
N THR A 178 -47.21 39.70 -5.67
CA THR A 178 -47.50 41.01 -5.08
C THR A 178 -48.66 41.72 -5.77
N THR A 179 -48.88 41.50 -7.08
CA THR A 179 -49.90 42.25 -7.83
C THR A 179 -51.24 41.53 -7.96
N ARG A 180 -51.25 40.16 -7.93
CA ARG A 180 -52.40 39.33 -8.25
C ARG A 180 -52.77 38.34 -7.14
N GLY A 181 -52.07 38.29 -6.04
CA GLY A 181 -52.23 37.33 -4.94
C GLY A 181 -53.52 37.57 -4.15
N LYS A 182 -54.68 37.25 -4.71
CA LYS A 182 -55.99 37.41 -4.04
C LYS A 182 -56.50 36.11 -3.38
N LYS A 183 -55.99 34.96 -3.77
CA LYS A 183 -56.39 33.66 -3.24
C LYS A 183 -55.19 32.99 -2.57
N LEU A 184 -55.35 32.63 -1.31
CA LEU A 184 -54.32 32.03 -0.47
C LEU A 184 -53.63 30.81 -1.14
N LYS A 185 -54.42 29.86 -1.65
CA LYS A 185 -53.90 28.64 -2.31
C LYS A 185 -53.02 28.95 -3.50
N GLU A 186 -53.46 29.83 -4.40
CA GLU A 186 -52.68 30.23 -5.60
C GLU A 186 -51.37 30.95 -5.24
N THR A 187 -51.40 31.71 -4.14
CA THR A 187 -50.22 32.41 -3.62
C THR A 187 -49.22 31.41 -3.01
N THR A 188 -49.68 30.44 -2.23
CA THR A 188 -48.82 29.40 -1.62
C THR A 188 -48.16 28.56 -2.70
N GLU A 189 -48.90 28.11 -3.73
CA GLU A 189 -48.32 27.36 -4.85
C GLU A 189 -47.28 28.19 -5.63
N ALA A 190 -47.51 29.46 -5.81
CA ALA A 190 -46.58 30.36 -6.45
C ALA A 190 -45.31 30.63 -5.61
N GLU A 191 -45.44 30.73 -4.30
CA GLU A 191 -44.33 30.87 -3.36
C GLU A 191 -43.47 29.60 -3.32
N GLU A 192 -44.08 28.41 -3.31
CA GLU A 192 -43.40 27.14 -3.40
C GLU A 192 -42.58 27.02 -4.74
N LEU A 193 -43.22 27.40 -5.85
CA LEU A 193 -42.52 27.45 -7.15
C LEU A 193 -41.38 28.43 -7.13
N LEU A 194 -41.52 29.58 -6.49
CA LEU A 194 -40.49 30.60 -6.34
C LEU A 194 -39.31 30.01 -5.54
N LEU A 195 -39.56 29.39 -4.41
CA LEU A 195 -38.56 28.75 -3.57
C LEU A 195 -37.77 27.71 -4.37
N ASN A 196 -38.44 26.79 -5.07
CA ASN A 196 -37.80 25.80 -5.93
C ASN A 196 -36.92 26.44 -7.03
N LYS A 197 -37.29 27.60 -7.59
CA LYS A 197 -36.46 28.32 -8.58
C LYS A 197 -35.25 28.97 -7.94
N GLN A 198 -35.38 29.50 -6.75
CA GLN A 198 -34.26 30.03 -5.96
C GLN A 198 -33.26 28.95 -5.62
N GLU A 199 -33.72 27.80 -5.12
CA GLU A 199 -32.87 26.62 -4.82
C GLU A 199 -32.10 26.14 -6.05
N GLN A 200 -32.75 26.05 -7.22
CA GLN A 200 -32.07 25.71 -8.49
C GLN A 200 -30.97 26.73 -8.87
N ALA A 201 -31.24 28.02 -8.65
CA ALA A 201 -30.25 29.07 -8.92
C ALA A 201 -29.07 28.99 -7.95
N ASP A 202 -29.33 28.75 -6.68
CA ASP A 202 -28.30 28.67 -5.66
C ASP A 202 -27.42 27.43 -5.87
N GLN A 203 -28.02 26.29 -6.20
CA GLN A 203 -27.27 25.07 -6.55
C GLN A 203 -26.35 25.31 -7.77
N ALA A 204 -26.85 26.00 -8.79
CA ALA A 204 -26.06 26.37 -9.96
C ALA A 204 -24.92 27.36 -9.63
N ARG A 205 -25.16 28.31 -8.70
CA ARG A 205 -24.14 29.24 -8.18
C ARG A 205 -23.04 28.49 -7.43
N ILE A 206 -23.42 27.60 -6.50
CA ILE A 206 -22.49 26.77 -5.71
C ILE A 206 -21.64 25.91 -6.66
N SER A 207 -22.27 25.25 -7.65
CA SER A 207 -21.56 24.48 -8.66
C SER A 207 -20.54 25.34 -9.43
N ASN A 208 -20.91 26.57 -9.83
CA ASN A 208 -19.98 27.47 -10.49
C ASN A 208 -18.82 27.91 -9.59
N LEU A 209 -19.05 28.11 -8.30
CA LEU A 209 -17.98 28.46 -7.36
C LEU A 209 -17.00 27.29 -7.22
N SER A 210 -17.51 26.05 -7.10
CA SER A 210 -16.69 24.85 -7.06
C SER A 210 -15.85 24.67 -8.34
N LEU A 211 -16.46 24.83 -9.52
CA LEU A 211 -15.74 24.76 -10.79
C LEU A 211 -14.66 25.84 -10.92
N ARG A 212 -14.94 27.08 -10.49
CA ARG A 212 -13.95 28.16 -10.49
C ARG A 212 -12.79 27.89 -9.55
N ASP A 213 -13.06 27.33 -8.38
CA ASP A 213 -12.02 26.94 -7.45
C ASP A 213 -11.10 25.86 -8.05
N GLN A 214 -11.67 24.85 -8.72
CA GLN A 214 -10.92 23.81 -9.42
C GLN A 214 -10.18 24.33 -10.67
N LEU A 215 -10.67 25.36 -11.32
CA LEU A 215 -9.97 26.06 -12.41
C LEU A 215 -8.77 26.87 -11.92
N ASN A 216 -8.89 27.47 -10.74
CA ASN A 216 -7.81 28.27 -10.16
C ASN A 216 -6.70 27.39 -9.57
N PHE A 217 -7.08 26.26 -8.97
CA PHE A 217 -6.16 25.34 -8.32
C PHE A 217 -6.27 23.93 -8.91
N SER A 218 -5.17 23.45 -9.45
CA SER A 218 -5.02 22.05 -9.86
C SER A 218 -4.79 21.17 -8.64
N THR A 219 -5.34 19.95 -8.70
CA THR A 219 -5.16 18.95 -7.64
C THR A 219 -4.06 17.96 -8.05
N ILE A 220 -3.14 17.68 -7.15
CA ILE A 220 -2.10 16.65 -7.32
C ILE A 220 -2.26 15.63 -6.21
N ASN A 221 -2.49 14.37 -6.59
CA ASN A 221 -2.53 13.23 -5.70
C ASN A 221 -1.22 12.45 -5.81
N LEU A 222 -0.52 12.28 -4.72
CA LEU A 222 0.75 11.60 -4.65
C LEU A 222 0.62 10.38 -3.74
N ILE A 223 1.13 9.25 -4.21
CA ILE A 223 1.38 8.07 -3.38
C ILE A 223 2.89 7.85 -3.43
N ILE A 224 3.57 8.08 -2.32
CA ILE A 224 5.01 7.90 -2.22
C ILE A 224 5.33 6.76 -1.25
N TYR A 225 6.34 5.98 -1.61
CA TYR A 225 6.79 4.86 -0.78
C TYR A 225 8.31 4.71 -0.86
N GLN A 226 8.88 4.05 0.14
CA GLN A 226 10.30 3.69 0.14
C GLN A 226 10.47 2.17 0.12
N PRO A 227 11.67 1.68 -0.23
CA PRO A 227 11.99 0.26 -0.07
C PRO A 227 11.78 -0.17 1.38
N GLN A 228 11.48 -1.45 1.57
CA GLN A 228 11.42 -2.04 2.91
C GLN A 228 12.72 -1.70 3.67
N THR A 229 12.55 -1.20 4.87
CA THR A 229 13.65 -0.77 5.73
C THR A 229 13.78 -1.74 6.90
N ILE A 230 15.01 -2.08 7.23
CA ILE A 230 15.34 -2.93 8.37
C ILE A 230 15.88 -2.06 9.49
N LYS A 231 15.30 -2.19 10.67
CA LYS A 231 15.78 -1.56 11.89
C LYS A 231 16.23 -2.64 12.86
N HIS A 232 17.44 -2.54 13.34
CA HIS A 232 17.99 -3.40 14.38
C HIS A 232 18.02 -2.62 15.69
N GLU A 233 17.45 -3.20 16.71
CA GLU A 233 17.47 -2.64 18.07
C GLU A 233 18.02 -3.70 19.02
N LEU A 234 19.06 -3.36 19.75
CA LEU A 234 19.58 -4.17 20.82
C LEU A 234 18.88 -3.74 22.12
N ILE A 235 18.06 -4.61 22.66
CA ILE A 235 17.44 -4.37 23.96
C ILE A 235 18.06 -5.28 25.01
N SER A 236 18.19 -4.77 26.25
CA SER A 236 18.56 -5.63 27.37
C SER A 236 17.44 -6.65 27.59
N ASN A 237 17.82 -7.90 27.77
CA ASN A 237 16.89 -8.98 28.13
C ASN A 237 16.45 -8.85 29.61
N ASP A 238 16.28 -7.62 30.11
CA ASP A 238 15.76 -7.30 31.45
C ASP A 238 14.25 -7.57 31.56
N GLU A 239 13.58 -7.92 30.49
CA GLU A 239 12.32 -8.62 30.55
C GLU A 239 12.53 -10.11 30.93
N ARG A 240 13.34 -10.42 31.89
CA ARG A 240 12.79 -11.30 32.92
C ARG A 240 11.65 -10.50 33.61
N LYS A 241 10.49 -10.31 32.97
CA LYS A 241 9.27 -10.66 33.69
C LYS A 241 9.73 -11.93 34.39
N LYS A 242 9.80 -11.89 35.69
CA LYS A 242 9.84 -13.07 36.54
C LYS A 242 8.66 -13.90 36.02
N GLU A 243 8.89 -14.62 34.93
CA GLU A 243 8.19 -15.84 34.69
C GLU A 243 8.38 -16.49 36.03
N TYR A 244 7.31 -16.56 36.78
CA TYR A 244 7.25 -17.19 38.09
C TYR A 244 7.97 -18.52 37.91
N GLU A 245 9.29 -18.50 38.20
CA GLU A 245 10.02 -19.77 38.29
C GLU A 245 9.50 -20.38 39.57
N PRO A 246 8.64 -21.41 39.47
CA PRO A 246 8.12 -22.07 40.63
C PRO A 246 9.33 -22.46 41.46
N GLY A 247 9.31 -22.11 42.74
CA GLY A 247 10.37 -22.44 43.68
C GLY A 247 10.70 -23.94 43.63
N LEU A 248 11.90 -24.32 44.03
CA LEU A 248 12.30 -25.72 44.01
C LEU A 248 11.23 -26.67 44.61
N GLY A 249 10.47 -26.17 45.60
CA GLY A 249 9.36 -26.93 46.19
C GLY A 249 8.22 -27.22 45.23
N THR A 250 7.81 -26.25 44.41
CA THR A 250 6.76 -26.45 43.39
C THR A 250 7.26 -27.33 42.27
N LYS A 251 8.51 -27.18 41.82
CA LYS A 251 9.12 -28.06 40.79
C LYS A 251 9.18 -29.52 41.25
N ILE A 252 9.43 -29.76 42.55
CA ILE A 252 9.43 -31.13 43.11
C ILE A 252 8.00 -31.68 43.18
N VAL A 253 7.03 -30.88 43.62
CA VAL A 253 5.62 -31.30 43.63
C VAL A 253 5.11 -31.59 42.23
N ASP A 254 5.40 -30.72 41.24
CA ASP A 254 5.01 -30.94 39.85
C ASP A 254 5.70 -32.19 39.25
N ALA A 255 6.96 -32.42 39.57
CA ALA A 255 7.67 -33.65 39.17
C ALA A 255 7.06 -34.91 39.78
N LEU A 256 6.63 -34.86 41.06
CA LEU A 256 5.92 -35.95 41.72
C LEU A 256 4.54 -36.21 41.10
N LEU A 257 3.78 -35.15 40.80
CA LEU A 257 2.47 -35.29 40.13
C LEU A 257 2.63 -35.84 38.72
N ASN A 258 3.56 -35.33 37.93
CA ASN A 258 3.85 -35.86 36.59
C ASN A 258 4.34 -37.31 36.65
N GLY A 259 5.13 -37.66 37.67
CA GLY A 259 5.54 -39.04 37.93
C GLY A 259 4.36 -39.97 38.27
N TRP A 260 3.40 -39.43 39.03
CA TRP A 260 2.16 -40.16 39.37
C TRP A 260 1.30 -40.39 38.11
N ASP A 261 1.12 -39.38 37.27
CA ASP A 261 0.37 -39.51 36.03
C ASP A 261 0.99 -40.54 35.07
N ILE A 262 2.31 -40.61 35.00
CA ILE A 262 3.02 -41.65 34.25
C ILE A 262 2.75 -43.06 34.83
N LEU A 263 2.80 -43.19 36.17
CA LEU A 263 2.53 -44.45 36.85
C LEU A 263 1.09 -44.90 36.61
N GLU A 264 0.12 -43.99 36.69
CA GLU A 264 -1.30 -44.25 36.39
C GLU A 264 -1.45 -44.70 34.93
N ALA A 265 -0.83 -43.98 33.96
CA ALA A 265 -0.88 -44.34 32.56
C ALA A 265 -0.32 -45.75 32.29
N VAL A 266 0.78 -46.12 32.93
CA VAL A 266 1.37 -47.47 32.83
C VAL A 266 0.45 -48.54 33.43
N LEU A 267 -0.19 -48.22 34.56
CA LEU A 267 -1.12 -49.14 35.21
C LEU A 267 -2.38 -49.39 34.36
N VAL A 268 -2.95 -48.31 33.79
CA VAL A 268 -4.07 -48.38 32.84
C VAL A 268 -3.68 -49.14 31.57
N PHE A 269 -2.45 -48.94 31.08
CA PHE A 269 -1.94 -49.69 29.93
C PHE A 269 -1.85 -51.19 30.23
N ILE A 270 -1.31 -51.57 31.38
CA ILE A 270 -1.23 -52.98 31.80
C ILE A 270 -2.63 -53.60 31.94
N ILE A 271 -3.58 -52.86 32.53
CA ILE A 271 -4.96 -53.33 32.66
C ILE A 271 -5.60 -53.51 31.27
N ASN A 272 -5.35 -52.62 30.33
CA ASN A 272 -5.89 -52.73 28.96
C ASN A 272 -5.26 -53.90 28.17
N LEU A 273 -4.09 -54.40 28.57
CA LEU A 273 -3.43 -55.56 27.95
C LEU A 273 -4.11 -56.89 28.24
N TRP A 274 -5.02 -56.96 29.22
CA TRP A 274 -5.71 -58.20 29.60
C TRP A 274 -6.46 -58.86 28.43
N GLY A 275 -7.07 -58.03 27.57
CA GLY A 275 -7.77 -58.48 26.36
C GLY A 275 -6.83 -59.20 25.37
N LEU A 276 -5.62 -58.66 25.18
CA LEU A 276 -4.59 -59.27 24.33
C LEU A 276 -4.07 -60.60 24.93
N ILE A 277 -3.95 -60.69 26.26
CA ILE A 277 -3.56 -61.95 26.97
C ILE A 277 -4.65 -62.99 26.80
N LEU A 278 -5.93 -62.62 26.88
CA LEU A 278 -7.07 -63.51 26.61
C LEU A 278 -7.05 -64.05 25.18
N ILE A 279 -6.89 -63.16 24.19
CA ILE A 279 -6.84 -63.54 22.78
C ILE A 279 -5.63 -64.47 22.53
N GLY A 280 -4.45 -64.14 23.08
CA GLY A 280 -3.26 -64.97 22.99
C GLY A 280 -3.46 -66.33 23.66
N GLY A 281 -4.15 -66.37 24.81
CA GLY A 281 -4.53 -67.60 25.52
C GLY A 281 -5.47 -68.49 24.71
N VAL A 282 -6.47 -67.90 24.05
CA VAL A 282 -7.40 -68.61 23.15
C VAL A 282 -6.68 -69.16 21.93
N VAL A 283 -5.79 -68.40 21.32
CA VAL A 283 -4.99 -68.83 20.17
C VAL A 283 -4.03 -69.96 20.59
N PHE A 284 -3.41 -69.83 21.75
CA PHE A 284 -2.53 -70.86 22.28
C PHE A 284 -3.28 -72.22 22.62
N LEU A 285 -4.48 -72.08 23.20
CA LEU A 285 -5.34 -73.21 23.46
C LEU A 285 -5.80 -73.93 22.17
N THR A 286 -6.23 -73.17 21.17
CA THR A 286 -6.62 -73.72 19.88
C THR A 286 -5.43 -74.42 19.19
N TYR A 287 -4.26 -73.77 19.22
CA TYR A 287 -3.03 -74.37 18.67
C TYR A 287 -2.68 -75.66 19.37
N LYS A 288 -2.74 -75.75 20.72
CA LYS A 288 -2.46 -76.93 21.51
C LYS A 288 -3.49 -78.06 21.30
N LEU A 289 -4.78 -77.70 21.17
CA LEU A 289 -5.86 -78.65 20.90
C LEU A 289 -5.81 -79.24 19.48
N TYR A 290 -5.48 -78.36 18.49
CA TYR A 290 -5.37 -78.84 17.11
C TYR A 290 -4.06 -79.53 16.80
N GLY A 291 -2.95 -79.06 17.41
CA GLY A 291 -1.63 -79.73 17.28
C GLY A 291 -1.58 -81.15 17.84
N ASN A 292 -2.39 -81.49 18.85
CA ASN A 292 -2.51 -82.82 19.40
C ASN A 292 -3.40 -83.77 18.56
N LYS A 293 -4.21 -83.22 17.60
CA LYS A 293 -5.02 -84.05 16.69
C LYS A 293 -4.28 -84.48 15.41
N ILE A 294 -3.14 -83.87 15.10
CA ILE A 294 -2.35 -84.18 13.92
C ILE A 294 -1.24 -85.25 14.23
N LYS A 295 -1.08 -85.68 15.49
CA LYS A 295 -0.12 -86.67 15.91
C LYS A 295 -0.76 -88.03 16.35
N LYS A 296 -1.92 -88.35 15.78
CA LYS A 296 -2.45 -89.72 15.83
C LYS A 296 -2.68 -90.23 14.42
#